data_0a153e9aa85db4d06c0ad9692c1e71e2
#
_entry.id   0a153e9aa85db4d06c0ad9692c1e71e2
#
_cell.length_a   1.000
_cell.length_b   1.000
_cell.length_c   1.000
_cell.angle_alpha   90.00
_cell.angle_beta   90.00
_cell.angle_gamma   90.00
#
_symmetry.space_group_name_H-M   'P 1'
#
loop_
_entity.id
_entity.type
_entity.pdbx_description
1 polymer ?
#
loop_
_entity_poly.entity_id
_entity_poly.type
_entity_poly.pdbx_seq_one_letter_code
_entity_poly.pdbx_strand_id
1 'polypeptide(L)'
;LLPAGIRLDAAAVGLLSSAGVCQVPVRRRPRVFVLSTGDEVVYPHVHPLPPGKIYGSNLNLLLARLSELGIPEAGGEHAGDDPQAVAETMERLLGCCDALITTGGVSVGDKDIFHQALPLLGAETVFWRLNVKPGTPALYSTRRGKPILCLSGNPFAAAATFELLARP
;
A
#
# COMPACT_ATOMS: atom_id res chain seq x y z
N LEU A 1 5.87 23.46 25.35
CA LEU A 1 6.01 22.13 25.98
C LEU A 1 6.48 21.07 24.98
N LEU A 2 5.67 20.82 23.96
CA LEU A 2 5.98 19.86 22.88
C LEU A 2 5.77 20.55 21.53
N PRO A 3 6.66 20.36 20.55
CA PRO A 3 6.47 20.92 19.21
C PRO A 3 5.31 20.23 18.48
N ALA A 4 4.70 20.95 17.53
CA ALA A 4 3.70 20.36 16.65
C ALA A 4 4.35 19.31 15.73
N GLY A 5 3.58 18.25 15.39
CA GLY A 5 4.01 17.23 14.45
C GLY A 5 4.78 16.07 15.05
N ILE A 6 5.05 16.06 16.35
CA ILE A 6 5.67 14.90 17.00
C ILE A 6 4.66 13.76 17.21
N ARG A 7 5.19 12.56 17.31
CA ARG A 7 4.42 11.40 17.76
C ARG A 7 4.23 11.48 19.27
N LEU A 8 3.00 11.34 19.74
CA LEU A 8 2.68 11.27 21.17
C LEU A 8 2.98 9.84 21.66
N ASP A 9 4.12 9.69 22.31
CA ASP A 9 4.49 8.48 23.05
C ASP A 9 4.08 8.58 24.53
N ALA A 10 4.41 7.57 25.33
CA ALA A 10 4.07 7.54 26.75
C ALA A 10 4.71 8.71 27.54
N ALA A 11 5.92 9.12 27.18
CA ALA A 11 6.59 10.24 27.83
C ALA A 11 5.90 11.57 27.51
N ALA A 12 5.54 11.78 26.25
CA ALA A 12 4.78 12.94 25.82
C ALA A 12 3.40 13.05 26.51
N VAL A 13 2.71 11.91 26.63
CA VAL A 13 1.42 11.85 27.34
C VAL A 13 1.61 12.17 28.82
N GLY A 14 2.64 11.63 29.49
CA GLY A 14 2.96 11.94 30.89
C GLY A 14 3.25 13.43 31.11
N LEU A 15 4.06 14.03 30.22
CA LEU A 15 4.37 15.45 30.28
C LEU A 15 3.15 16.36 30.10
N LEU A 16 2.28 16.05 29.13
CA LEU A 16 1.03 16.77 28.92
C LEU A 16 0.12 16.68 30.13
N SER A 17 -0.02 15.49 30.72
CA SER A 17 -0.82 15.25 31.91
C SER A 17 -0.30 16.04 33.12
N SER A 18 1.02 16.09 33.32
CA SER A 18 1.64 16.86 34.42
C SER A 18 1.43 18.38 34.26
N ALA A 19 1.25 18.83 33.02
CA ALA A 19 0.94 20.23 32.71
C ALA A 19 -0.58 20.54 32.73
N GLY A 20 -1.43 19.59 33.10
CA GLY A 20 -2.89 19.77 33.14
C GLY A 20 -3.56 19.77 31.76
N VAL A 21 -2.87 19.33 30.72
CA VAL A 21 -3.43 19.27 29.35
C VAL A 21 -4.20 17.97 29.19
N CYS A 22 -5.53 18.06 29.11
CA CYS A 22 -6.44 16.91 28.98
C CYS A 22 -6.95 16.65 27.54
N GLN A 23 -6.77 17.61 26.65
CA GLN A 23 -7.21 17.49 25.24
C GLN A 23 -6.10 17.98 24.32
N VAL A 24 -5.73 17.14 23.35
CA VAL A 24 -4.69 17.45 22.38
C VAL A 24 -5.22 17.19 20.97
N PRO A 25 -5.23 18.22 20.08
CA PRO A 25 -5.57 17.97 18.68
C PRO A 25 -4.49 17.12 18.02
N VAL A 26 -4.91 16.01 17.46
CA VAL A 26 -4.01 15.07 16.75
C VAL A 26 -4.48 14.84 15.33
N ARG A 27 -3.57 14.46 14.44
CA ARG A 27 -3.94 13.97 13.12
C ARG A 27 -4.50 12.55 13.25
N ARG A 28 -5.59 12.26 12.53
CA ARG A 28 -6.09 10.88 12.43
C ARG A 28 -5.07 10.00 11.69
N ARG A 29 -5.10 8.72 11.95
CA ARG A 29 -4.34 7.74 11.17
C ARG A 29 -4.86 7.68 9.74
N PRO A 30 -3.99 7.48 8.73
CA PRO A 30 -4.42 7.35 7.35
C PRO A 30 -5.21 6.05 7.16
N ARG A 31 -6.21 6.08 6.30
CA ARG A 31 -6.84 4.88 5.77
C ARG A 31 -6.02 4.40 4.58
N VAL A 32 -5.53 3.18 4.65
CA VAL A 32 -4.69 2.60 3.60
C VAL A 32 -5.40 1.38 3.02
N PHE A 33 -5.41 1.26 1.69
CA PHE A 33 -5.88 0.05 1.02
C PHE A 33 -4.73 -0.66 0.33
N VAL A 34 -4.85 -1.99 0.25
CA VAL A 34 -3.89 -2.84 -0.48
C VAL A 34 -4.63 -3.52 -1.63
N LEU A 35 -4.15 -3.33 -2.85
CA LEU A 35 -4.65 -4.00 -4.04
C LEU A 35 -3.60 -5.02 -4.52
N SER A 36 -3.94 -6.30 -4.49
CA SER A 36 -3.13 -7.34 -5.12
C SER A 36 -3.59 -7.56 -6.54
N THR A 37 -2.66 -7.75 -7.49
CA THR A 37 -2.99 -8.11 -8.87
C THR A 37 -2.28 -9.38 -9.30
N GLY A 38 -2.84 -10.05 -10.32
CA GLY A 38 -2.29 -11.25 -10.93
C GLY A 38 -3.36 -12.28 -11.22
N ASP A 39 -3.54 -12.64 -12.48
CA ASP A 39 -4.50 -13.69 -12.86
C ASP A 39 -4.13 -15.04 -12.25
N GLU A 40 -2.85 -15.30 -12.01
CA GLU A 40 -2.37 -16.53 -11.38
C GLU A 40 -2.70 -16.63 -9.89
N VAL A 41 -3.03 -15.50 -9.23
CA VAL A 41 -3.18 -15.42 -7.77
C VAL A 41 -4.61 -15.77 -7.36
N VAL A 42 -4.74 -16.63 -6.34
CA VAL A 42 -6.02 -16.95 -5.72
C VAL A 42 -5.97 -16.77 -4.21
N TYR A 43 -7.13 -16.57 -3.60
CA TYR A 43 -7.23 -16.47 -2.15
C TYR A 43 -6.93 -17.80 -1.45
N PRO A 44 -6.35 -17.77 -0.22
CA PRO A 44 -6.00 -19.00 0.52
C PRO A 44 -7.16 -19.96 0.81
N HIS A 45 -8.41 -19.49 0.76
CA HIS A 45 -9.59 -20.33 0.98
C HIS A 45 -10.04 -21.13 -0.26
N VAL A 46 -9.42 -20.91 -1.41
CA VAL A 46 -9.74 -21.64 -2.65
C VAL A 46 -9.04 -22.99 -2.63
N HIS A 47 -9.79 -24.06 -2.39
CA HIS A 47 -9.30 -25.45 -2.35
C HIS A 47 -10.12 -26.39 -3.22
N PRO A 48 -9.49 -27.31 -3.93
CA PRO A 48 -8.05 -27.46 -4.17
C PRO A 48 -7.47 -26.30 -5.00
N LEU A 49 -6.16 -26.07 -4.90
CA LEU A 49 -5.48 -25.05 -5.73
C LEU A 49 -5.64 -25.41 -7.21
N PRO A 50 -6.24 -24.54 -8.05
CA PRO A 50 -6.40 -24.83 -9.46
C PRO A 50 -5.04 -24.91 -10.19
N PRO A 51 -4.93 -25.71 -11.27
CA PRO A 51 -3.70 -25.78 -12.06
C PRO A 51 -3.27 -24.40 -12.58
N GLY A 52 -1.97 -24.10 -12.49
CA GLY A 52 -1.39 -22.83 -12.93
C GLY A 52 -1.66 -21.65 -12.01
N LYS A 53 -2.30 -21.85 -10.85
CA LYS A 53 -2.53 -20.79 -9.84
C LYS A 53 -1.56 -20.93 -8.67
N ILE A 54 -1.41 -19.82 -7.94
CA ILE A 54 -0.67 -19.75 -6.67
C ILE A 54 -1.51 -19.07 -5.61
N TYR A 55 -1.27 -19.37 -4.35
CA TYR A 55 -1.92 -18.64 -3.25
C TYR A 55 -1.30 -17.27 -3.05
N GLY A 56 -2.15 -16.24 -2.98
CA GLY A 56 -1.74 -14.87 -2.71
C GLY A 56 -1.30 -14.67 -1.26
N SER A 57 -0.03 -14.34 -1.05
CA SER A 57 0.52 -14.03 0.29
C SER A 57 0.67 -12.54 0.54
N ASN A 58 0.96 -11.75 -0.49
CA ASN A 58 1.33 -10.33 -0.36
C ASN A 58 0.24 -9.48 0.26
N LEU A 59 -1.01 -9.70 -0.14
CA LEU A 59 -2.16 -8.97 0.42
C LEU A 59 -2.20 -9.10 1.93
N ASN A 60 -2.20 -10.33 2.44
CA ASN A 60 -2.27 -10.60 3.88
C ASN A 60 -1.02 -10.13 4.61
N LEU A 61 0.17 -10.29 4.01
CA LEU A 61 1.44 -9.79 4.55
C LEU A 61 1.39 -8.29 4.76
N LEU A 62 0.99 -7.52 3.74
CA LEU A 62 0.96 -6.06 3.81
C LEU A 62 -0.12 -5.56 4.78
N LEU A 63 -1.30 -6.20 4.81
CA LEU A 63 -2.34 -5.86 5.79
C LEU A 63 -1.88 -6.11 7.22
N ALA A 64 -1.20 -7.24 7.48
CA ALA A 64 -0.61 -7.53 8.80
C ALA A 64 0.43 -6.47 9.19
N ARG A 65 1.31 -6.08 8.27
CA ARG A 65 2.32 -5.03 8.52
C ARG A 65 1.67 -3.67 8.80
N LEU A 66 0.63 -3.29 8.07
CA LEU A 66 -0.13 -2.06 8.34
C LEU A 66 -0.76 -2.10 9.75
N SER A 67 -1.31 -3.24 10.14
CA SER A 67 -1.85 -3.44 11.50
C SER A 67 -0.78 -3.29 12.58
N GLU A 68 0.41 -3.89 12.41
CA GLU A 68 1.55 -3.72 13.33
C GLU A 68 2.02 -2.27 13.44
N LEU A 69 1.89 -1.48 12.38
CA LEU A 69 2.18 -0.03 12.37
C LEU A 69 1.04 0.80 12.99
N GLY A 70 -0.02 0.14 13.44
CA GLY A 70 -1.17 0.79 14.05
C GLY A 70 -2.17 1.36 13.04
N ILE A 71 -2.29 0.76 11.86
CA ILE A 71 -3.31 1.04 10.82
C ILE A 71 -4.23 -0.18 10.71
N PRO A 72 -5.03 -0.51 11.75
CA PRO A 72 -5.81 -1.75 11.80
C PRO A 72 -7.02 -1.78 10.86
N GLU A 73 -7.46 -0.61 10.38
CA GLU A 73 -8.62 -0.47 9.48
C GLU A 73 -8.21 -0.49 8.00
N ALA A 74 -6.99 -0.95 7.70
CA ALA A 74 -6.57 -1.14 6.33
C ALA A 74 -7.43 -2.20 5.65
N GLY A 75 -7.94 -1.87 4.46
CA GLY A 75 -8.69 -2.79 3.61
C GLY A 75 -7.82 -3.42 2.54
N GLY A 76 -8.28 -4.52 1.96
CA GLY A 76 -7.56 -5.17 0.88
C GLY A 76 -8.47 -5.88 -0.12
N GLU A 77 -8.04 -5.90 -1.39
CA GLU A 77 -8.77 -6.49 -2.51
C GLU A 77 -7.79 -7.13 -3.50
N HIS A 78 -8.28 -8.05 -4.31
CA HIS A 78 -7.54 -8.65 -5.40
C HIS A 78 -8.26 -8.39 -6.72
N ALA A 79 -7.49 -8.06 -7.77
CA ALA A 79 -7.96 -7.87 -9.14
C ALA A 79 -7.14 -8.72 -10.12
N GLY A 80 -7.71 -9.02 -11.27
CA GLY A 80 -7.00 -9.63 -12.39
C GLY A 80 -6.05 -8.64 -13.09
N ASP A 81 -5.45 -9.07 -14.20
CA ASP A 81 -4.44 -8.32 -14.95
C ASP A 81 -5.02 -7.49 -16.12
N ASP A 82 -6.29 -7.10 -16.05
CA ASP A 82 -6.87 -6.16 -17.02
C ASP A 82 -6.61 -4.71 -16.60
N PRO A 83 -5.88 -3.90 -17.39
CA PRO A 83 -5.51 -2.54 -17.01
C PRO A 83 -6.71 -1.61 -16.77
N GLN A 84 -7.79 -1.77 -17.53
CA GLN A 84 -8.98 -0.95 -17.39
C GLN A 84 -9.71 -1.28 -16.07
N ALA A 85 -9.93 -2.56 -15.79
CA ALA A 85 -10.56 -3.02 -14.56
C ALA A 85 -9.73 -2.65 -13.31
N VAL A 86 -8.39 -2.72 -13.42
CA VAL A 86 -7.49 -2.29 -12.35
C VAL A 86 -7.60 -0.78 -12.12
N ALA A 87 -7.61 0.05 -13.17
CA ALA A 87 -7.76 1.50 -13.04
C ALA A 87 -9.10 1.88 -12.39
N GLU A 88 -10.20 1.24 -12.79
CA GLU A 88 -11.53 1.46 -12.19
C GLU A 88 -11.56 1.05 -10.72
N THR A 89 -10.95 -0.09 -10.37
CA THR A 89 -10.80 -0.54 -8.99
C THR A 89 -9.99 0.47 -8.17
N MET A 90 -8.86 0.94 -8.70
CA MET A 90 -8.03 1.95 -8.04
C MET A 90 -8.78 3.26 -7.80
N GLU A 91 -9.54 3.79 -8.79
CA GLU A 91 -10.33 5.02 -8.62
C GLU A 91 -11.38 4.84 -7.53
N ARG A 92 -12.08 3.70 -7.48
CA ARG A 92 -13.04 3.36 -6.43
C ARG A 92 -12.39 3.31 -5.05
N LEU A 93 -11.25 2.62 -4.91
CA LEU A 93 -10.52 2.51 -3.64
C LEU A 93 -9.97 3.87 -3.18
N LEU A 94 -9.43 4.67 -4.08
CA LEU A 94 -8.98 6.03 -3.77
C LEU A 94 -10.13 6.95 -3.33
N GLY A 95 -11.37 6.64 -3.68
CA GLY A 95 -12.56 7.32 -3.15
C GLY A 95 -12.73 7.15 -1.65
N CYS A 96 -12.27 6.06 -1.05
CA CYS A 96 -12.47 5.72 0.36
C CYS A 96 -11.20 5.62 1.21
N CYS A 97 -9.99 5.73 0.62
CA CYS A 97 -8.72 5.70 1.34
C CYS A 97 -7.91 7.00 1.17
N ASP A 98 -6.86 7.13 1.96
CA ASP A 98 -5.91 8.25 1.90
C ASP A 98 -4.63 7.87 1.15
N ALA A 99 -4.32 6.56 1.08
CA ALA A 99 -3.20 6.00 0.34
C ALA A 99 -3.55 4.61 -0.20
N LEU A 100 -3.02 4.27 -1.36
CA LEU A 100 -3.18 2.97 -2.00
C LEU A 100 -1.80 2.31 -2.16
N ILE A 101 -1.68 1.07 -1.72
CA ILE A 101 -0.52 0.23 -1.97
C ILE A 101 -0.97 -0.88 -2.91
N THR A 102 -0.21 -1.13 -3.97
CA THR A 102 -0.48 -2.27 -4.86
C THR A 102 0.66 -3.26 -4.82
N THR A 103 0.39 -4.52 -5.12
CA THR A 103 1.40 -5.59 -5.22
C THR A 103 1.05 -6.56 -6.33
N GLY A 104 2.06 -7.01 -7.06
CA GLY A 104 1.89 -7.70 -8.34
C GLY A 104 1.95 -6.71 -9.50
N GLY A 105 1.92 -7.20 -10.73
CA GLY A 105 1.82 -6.37 -11.94
C GLY A 105 2.95 -5.36 -12.18
N VAL A 106 3.90 -5.20 -11.28
CA VAL A 106 5.09 -4.35 -11.45
C VAL A 106 6.26 -5.23 -11.87
N SER A 107 6.66 -5.13 -13.12
CA SER A 107 7.74 -5.91 -13.74
C SER A 107 8.74 -4.97 -14.42
N VAL A 108 9.84 -5.54 -14.90
CA VAL A 108 10.85 -4.81 -15.69
C VAL A 108 10.54 -4.77 -17.20
N GLY A 109 9.41 -5.29 -17.66
CA GLY A 109 9.03 -5.44 -19.06
C GLY A 109 7.68 -4.81 -19.43
N ASP A 110 7.35 -4.89 -20.73
CA ASP A 110 6.13 -4.31 -21.34
C ASP A 110 4.79 -4.89 -20.82
N LYS A 111 4.85 -5.93 -19.97
CA LYS A 111 3.70 -6.55 -19.30
C LYS A 111 3.38 -5.93 -17.93
N ASP A 112 3.95 -4.79 -17.61
CA ASP A 112 3.68 -4.07 -16.36
C ASP A 112 2.28 -3.42 -16.46
N ILE A 113 1.33 -4.02 -15.74
CA ILE A 113 -0.06 -3.58 -15.78
C ILE A 113 -0.23 -2.14 -15.27
N PHE A 114 0.61 -1.71 -14.32
CA PHE A 114 0.49 -0.37 -13.75
C PHE A 114 0.99 0.73 -14.68
N HIS A 115 1.91 0.43 -15.62
CA HIS A 115 2.26 1.37 -16.69
C HIS A 115 1.09 1.69 -17.61
N GLN A 116 0.12 0.79 -17.72
CA GLN A 116 -1.10 1.00 -18.49
C GLN A 116 -2.24 1.55 -17.62
N ALA A 117 -2.46 1.00 -16.44
CA ALA A 117 -3.56 1.37 -15.56
C ALA A 117 -3.42 2.79 -14.97
N LEU A 118 -2.22 3.22 -14.60
CA LEU A 118 -2.01 4.55 -14.00
C LEU A 118 -2.32 5.72 -14.94
N PRO A 119 -1.94 5.70 -16.24
CA PRO A 119 -2.41 6.70 -17.20
C PRO A 119 -3.93 6.70 -17.38
N LEU A 120 -4.58 5.52 -17.44
CA LEU A 120 -6.04 5.42 -17.51
C LEU A 120 -6.72 6.03 -16.28
N LEU A 121 -6.15 5.82 -15.11
CA LEU A 121 -6.57 6.44 -13.86
C LEU A 121 -6.32 7.96 -13.86
N GLY A 122 -5.46 8.48 -14.74
CA GLY A 122 -4.99 9.86 -14.71
C GLY A 122 -4.11 10.17 -13.50
N ALA A 123 -3.32 9.19 -13.07
CA ALA A 123 -2.32 9.34 -12.01
C ALA A 123 -1.02 9.89 -12.59
N GLU A 124 -0.34 10.72 -11.80
CA GLU A 124 0.97 11.27 -12.14
C GLU A 124 2.05 10.36 -11.55
N THR A 125 2.92 9.81 -12.40
CA THR A 125 4.06 8.98 -11.95
C THR A 125 5.21 9.89 -11.52
N VAL A 126 5.63 9.73 -10.27
CA VAL A 126 6.73 10.49 -9.66
C VAL A 126 8.07 9.79 -9.92
N PHE A 127 8.11 8.48 -9.72
CA PHE A 127 9.26 7.67 -10.10
C PHE A 127 8.85 6.24 -10.44
N TRP A 128 9.70 5.60 -11.27
CA TRP A 128 9.66 4.19 -11.58
C TRP A 128 11.06 3.59 -11.45
N ARG A 129 11.13 2.45 -10.75
CA ARG A 129 12.35 1.73 -10.35
C ARG A 129 13.16 2.40 -9.24
N LEU A 130 13.66 1.54 -8.40
CA LEU A 130 14.61 1.88 -7.35
C LEU A 130 15.97 1.24 -7.66
N ASN A 131 17.05 1.92 -7.29
CA ASN A 131 18.39 1.34 -7.36
C ASN A 131 18.67 0.48 -6.12
N VAL A 132 17.82 -0.52 -5.88
CA VAL A 132 17.92 -1.49 -4.78
C VAL A 132 17.66 -2.90 -5.28
N LYS A 133 18.24 -3.89 -4.61
CA LYS A 133 18.00 -5.30 -4.89
C LYS A 133 17.93 -6.08 -3.57
N PRO A 134 16.81 -6.77 -3.25
CA PRO A 134 15.58 -6.89 -4.03
C PRO A 134 14.72 -5.63 -3.98
N GLY A 135 13.74 -5.52 -4.92
CA GLY A 135 12.76 -4.43 -4.92
C GLY A 135 13.00 -3.36 -5.99
N THR A 136 13.88 -3.62 -6.97
CA THR A 136 14.08 -2.72 -8.12
C THR A 136 12.76 -2.29 -8.79
N PRO A 137 11.79 -3.19 -9.12
CA PRO A 137 10.52 -2.78 -9.66
C PRO A 137 9.62 -2.26 -8.54
N ALA A 138 9.67 -0.97 -8.31
CA ALA A 138 8.72 -0.23 -7.48
C ALA A 138 8.36 1.06 -8.21
N LEU A 139 7.10 1.49 -8.09
CA LEU A 139 6.60 2.67 -8.75
C LEU A 139 5.84 3.52 -7.72
N TYR A 140 6.05 4.81 -7.76
CA TYR A 140 5.31 5.78 -6.95
C TYR A 140 4.59 6.76 -7.86
N SER A 141 3.31 6.90 -7.62
CA SER A 141 2.44 7.83 -8.34
C SER A 141 1.54 8.57 -7.37
N THR A 142 0.92 9.63 -7.85
CA THR A 142 -0.09 10.37 -7.10
C THR A 142 -1.35 10.56 -7.93
N ARG A 143 -2.50 10.54 -7.26
CA ARG A 143 -3.79 10.86 -7.87
C ARG A 143 -4.58 11.79 -6.93
N ARG A 144 -4.86 13.02 -7.39
CA ARG A 144 -5.53 14.06 -6.56
C ARG A 144 -4.86 14.24 -5.19
N GLY A 145 -3.53 14.24 -5.15
CA GLY A 145 -2.73 14.37 -3.94
C GLY A 145 -2.68 13.13 -3.04
N LYS A 146 -3.29 12.00 -3.45
CA LYS A 146 -3.21 10.74 -2.71
C LYS A 146 -2.08 9.89 -3.26
N PRO A 147 -1.21 9.33 -2.41
CA PRO A 147 -0.11 8.47 -2.82
C PRO A 147 -0.61 7.10 -3.29
N ILE A 148 0.03 6.61 -4.34
CA ILE A 148 -0.12 5.26 -4.87
C ILE A 148 1.27 4.65 -4.94
N LEU A 149 1.49 3.55 -4.23
CA LEU A 149 2.77 2.85 -4.18
C LEU A 149 2.60 1.45 -4.75
N CYS A 150 3.22 1.19 -5.91
CA CYS A 150 3.16 -0.10 -6.56
C CYS A 150 4.41 -0.92 -6.24
N LEU A 151 4.24 -2.05 -5.58
CA LEU A 151 5.28 -2.94 -5.10
C LEU A 151 5.36 -4.21 -5.95
N SER A 152 6.52 -4.84 -5.94
CA SER A 152 6.77 -6.09 -6.64
C SER A 152 5.80 -7.22 -6.23
N GLY A 153 5.49 -8.12 -7.17
CA GLY A 153 4.78 -9.37 -6.89
C GLY A 153 5.58 -10.38 -6.07
N ASN A 154 6.92 -10.27 -6.05
CA ASN A 154 7.75 -11.13 -5.19
C ASN A 154 7.56 -10.73 -3.72
N PRO A 155 7.15 -11.66 -2.82
CA PRO A 155 6.82 -11.35 -1.43
C PRO A 155 7.96 -10.70 -0.63
N PHE A 156 9.19 -11.18 -0.82
CA PHE A 156 10.35 -10.61 -0.13
C PHE A 156 10.66 -9.20 -0.61
N ALA A 157 10.58 -8.97 -1.94
CA ALA A 157 10.77 -7.65 -2.51
C ALA A 157 9.65 -6.67 -2.10
N ALA A 158 8.39 -7.13 -2.07
CA ALA A 158 7.27 -6.33 -1.58
C ALA A 158 7.46 -5.90 -0.12
N ALA A 159 7.85 -6.84 0.76
CA ALA A 159 8.14 -6.54 2.17
C ALA A 159 9.29 -5.53 2.32
N ALA A 160 10.41 -5.74 1.61
CA ALA A 160 11.56 -4.84 1.68
C ALA A 160 11.22 -3.42 1.20
N THR A 161 10.54 -3.30 0.06
CA THR A 161 10.15 -1.98 -0.48
C THR A 161 9.03 -1.33 0.33
N PHE A 162 8.15 -2.09 0.95
CA PHE A 162 7.19 -1.57 1.93
C PHE A 162 7.90 -0.88 3.09
N GLU A 163 8.91 -1.52 3.69
CA GLU A 163 9.69 -0.94 4.80
C GLU A 163 10.46 0.32 4.38
N LEU A 164 10.93 0.38 3.13
CA LEU A 164 11.71 1.51 2.63
C LEU A 164 10.86 2.71 2.20
N LEU A 165 9.66 2.47 1.65
CA LEU A 165 8.87 3.49 0.96
C LEU A 165 7.53 3.80 1.63
N ALA A 166 6.84 2.78 2.16
CA ALA A 166 5.50 2.95 2.71
C ALA A 166 5.50 3.28 4.21
N ARG A 167 6.47 2.71 4.95
CA ARG A 167 6.54 2.87 6.40
C ARG A 167 6.95 4.27 6.86
N PRO A 168 7.91 4.97 6.23
CA PRO A 168 8.29 6.34 6.63
C PRO A 168 7.18 7.34 6.50
#